data_91b78fe0244c547a3287a55aea0132ae
#
_entry.id   91b78fe0244c547a3287a55aea0132ae
#
_cell.length_a   1.000
_cell.length_b   1.000
_cell.length_c   1.000
_cell.angle_alpha   90.00
_cell.angle_beta   90.00
_cell.angle_gamma   90.00
#
_symmetry.space_group_name_H-M   'P 1'
#
loop_
_entity.id
_entity.type
_entity.pdbx_description
1 polymer ?
#
loop_
_entity_poly.entity_id
_entity_poly.type
_entity_poly.pdbx_seq_one_letter_code
_entity_poly.pdbx_strand_id
1 'polypeptide(L)'
;DVQSLVLEQIASSEAVLTPDERDVGVVLLDCGGGTTDIAVFSDGAIKYTSNITIGGDFLDNDISFGLGASKQIAKEIKERYGIASADLVDADDEIKIDKIAGSGRKKISQLELANIIEPRLEEIFTMARREIMRSGYHDMLPAGCVITGGSMAIKGADYLAQKILNMPVRLGVPNQITGLQELVSKPECATGV
;
A
#
# COMPACT_ATOMS: atom_id res chain seq x y z
N ASP A 1 -14.01 -13.03 -26.01
CA ASP A 1 -13.40 -11.98 -26.88
C ASP A 1 -12.92 -10.82 -25.99
N VAL A 2 -11.64 -10.46 -26.12
CA VAL A 2 -11.07 -9.27 -25.44
C VAL A 2 -11.50 -8.04 -26.23
N GLN A 3 -12.18 -7.09 -25.57
CA GLN A 3 -12.67 -5.87 -26.22
C GLN A 3 -11.64 -4.72 -26.15
N SER A 4 -10.91 -4.61 -25.05
CA SER A 4 -9.88 -3.58 -24.88
C SER A 4 -8.83 -4.03 -23.85
N LEU A 5 -7.66 -3.38 -23.89
CA LEU A 5 -6.61 -3.52 -22.89
C LEU A 5 -6.42 -2.14 -22.25
N VAL A 6 -6.41 -2.10 -20.93
CA VAL A 6 -6.19 -0.87 -20.14
C VAL A 6 -5.00 -1.10 -19.23
N LEU A 7 -4.13 -0.10 -19.09
CA LEU A 7 -3.04 -0.13 -18.12
C LEU A 7 -3.63 -0.14 -16.70
N GLU A 8 -3.09 -0.98 -15.83
CA GLU A 8 -3.52 -1.10 -14.44
C GLU A 8 -3.49 0.26 -13.72
N GLN A 9 -2.43 1.04 -13.91
CA GLN A 9 -2.26 2.38 -13.33
C GLN A 9 -3.37 3.36 -13.78
N ILE A 10 -3.88 3.22 -15.00
CA ILE A 10 -5.00 4.04 -15.46
C ILE A 10 -6.28 3.61 -14.76
N ALA A 11 -6.55 2.31 -14.69
CA ALA A 11 -7.73 1.80 -14.01
C ALA A 11 -7.78 2.22 -12.53
N SER A 12 -6.69 2.00 -11.78
CA SER A 12 -6.58 2.41 -10.38
C SER A 12 -6.73 3.93 -10.22
N SER A 13 -6.16 4.72 -11.14
CA SER A 13 -6.27 6.18 -11.08
C SER A 13 -7.70 6.67 -11.25
N GLU A 14 -8.47 6.05 -12.15
CA GLU A 14 -9.89 6.40 -12.35
C GLU A 14 -10.71 6.14 -11.08
N ALA A 15 -10.39 5.09 -10.35
CA ALA A 15 -11.09 4.71 -9.14
C ALA A 15 -10.78 5.61 -7.93
N VAL A 16 -9.52 6.07 -7.79
CA VAL A 16 -9.05 6.66 -6.51
C VAL A 16 -8.60 8.11 -6.58
N LEU A 17 -8.28 8.65 -7.77
CA LEU A 17 -7.86 10.04 -7.94
C LEU A 17 -9.04 10.93 -8.30
N THR A 18 -9.02 12.14 -7.76
CA THR A 18 -9.95 13.18 -8.20
C THR A 18 -9.44 13.87 -9.48
N PRO A 19 -10.33 14.48 -10.30
CA PRO A 19 -9.90 15.28 -11.45
C PRO A 19 -8.93 16.39 -11.05
N ASP A 20 -9.17 17.09 -9.95
CA ASP A 20 -8.33 18.18 -9.47
C ASP A 20 -6.90 17.70 -9.13
N GLU A 21 -6.77 16.54 -8.47
CA GLU A 21 -5.45 15.96 -8.17
C GLU A 21 -4.66 15.65 -9.45
N ARG A 22 -5.33 15.09 -10.46
CA ARG A 22 -4.69 14.79 -11.76
C ARG A 22 -4.27 16.08 -12.49
N ASP A 23 -5.03 17.13 -12.32
CA ASP A 23 -4.78 18.41 -12.99
C ASP A 23 -3.58 19.15 -12.36
N VAL A 24 -3.58 19.28 -11.03
CA VAL A 24 -2.53 20.02 -10.33
C VAL A 24 -1.22 19.26 -10.16
N GLY A 25 -1.23 17.94 -10.24
CA GLY A 25 -0.05 17.08 -10.13
C GLY A 25 -0.07 16.17 -8.90
N VAL A 26 -0.09 14.84 -9.15
CA VAL A 26 -0.15 13.79 -8.13
C VAL A 26 0.64 12.57 -8.58
N VAL A 27 1.21 11.84 -7.63
CA VAL A 27 1.71 10.48 -7.87
C VAL A 27 0.77 9.46 -7.24
N LEU A 28 0.44 8.42 -8.00
CA LEU A 28 -0.27 7.25 -7.54
C LEU A 28 0.72 6.10 -7.32
N LEU A 29 0.66 5.47 -6.14
CA LEU A 29 1.34 4.22 -5.83
C LEU A 29 0.28 3.14 -5.57
N ASP A 30 0.21 2.14 -6.44
CA ASP A 30 -0.67 0.99 -6.28
C ASP A 30 0.16 -0.23 -5.86
N CYS A 31 0.09 -0.63 -4.60
CA CYS A 31 0.85 -1.73 -4.05
C CYS A 31 0.00 -3.00 -4.02
N GLY A 32 0.14 -3.79 -5.07
CA GLY A 32 -0.44 -5.11 -5.21
C GLY A 32 0.28 -6.19 -4.39
N GLY A 33 0.06 -7.46 -4.75
CA GLY A 33 0.74 -8.60 -4.10
C GLY A 33 2.21 -8.69 -4.49
N GLY A 34 2.52 -8.70 -5.79
CA GLY A 34 3.88 -8.91 -6.31
C GLY A 34 4.61 -7.65 -6.71
N THR A 35 3.90 -6.58 -7.05
CA THR A 35 4.44 -5.33 -7.60
C THR A 35 3.88 -4.12 -6.88
N THR A 36 4.59 -2.99 -7.02
CA THR A 36 4.08 -1.67 -6.72
C THR A 36 4.16 -0.83 -7.99
N ASP A 37 3.01 -0.43 -8.50
CA ASP A 37 2.88 0.37 -9.70
C ASP A 37 2.89 1.86 -9.36
N ILE A 38 3.59 2.64 -10.19
CA ILE A 38 3.80 4.06 -9.99
C ILE A 38 3.31 4.80 -11.22
N ALA A 39 2.47 5.81 -11.02
CA ALA A 39 2.03 6.69 -12.08
C ALA A 39 2.04 8.15 -11.63
N VAL A 40 2.59 9.02 -12.44
CA VAL A 40 2.59 10.48 -12.22
C VAL A 40 1.61 11.12 -13.17
N PHE A 41 0.72 11.95 -12.63
CA PHE A 41 -0.27 12.72 -13.36
C PHE A 41 0.01 14.22 -13.17
N SER A 42 -0.21 15.00 -14.20
CA SER A 42 -0.22 16.46 -14.21
C SER A 42 -0.96 16.95 -15.45
N ASP A 43 -1.59 18.12 -15.39
CA ASP A 43 -2.41 18.68 -16.49
C ASP A 43 -3.45 17.67 -17.01
N GLY A 44 -4.07 16.91 -16.12
CA GLY A 44 -5.08 15.90 -16.43
C GLY A 44 -4.59 14.65 -17.16
N ALA A 45 -3.27 14.50 -17.38
CA ALA A 45 -2.69 13.43 -18.17
C ALA A 45 -1.60 12.67 -17.41
N ILE A 46 -1.43 11.39 -17.75
CA ILE A 46 -0.31 10.60 -17.26
C ILE A 46 0.99 11.07 -17.89
N LYS A 47 1.99 11.39 -17.08
CA LYS A 47 3.30 11.90 -17.51
C LYS A 47 4.40 10.87 -17.40
N TYR A 48 4.28 9.95 -16.44
CA TYR A 48 5.29 8.92 -16.18
C TYR A 48 4.66 7.68 -15.58
N THR A 49 5.16 6.52 -15.95
CA THR A 49 4.81 5.24 -15.33
C THR A 49 6.07 4.43 -15.07
N SER A 50 6.08 3.72 -13.95
CA SER A 50 7.11 2.76 -13.59
C SER A 50 6.50 1.68 -12.73
N ASN A 51 7.24 0.60 -12.48
CA ASN A 51 6.88 -0.38 -11.48
C ASN A 51 8.10 -0.84 -10.68
N ILE A 52 7.85 -1.31 -9.47
CA ILE A 52 8.83 -1.96 -8.60
C ILE A 52 8.36 -3.39 -8.36
N THR A 53 9.25 -4.37 -8.49
CA THR A 53 8.93 -5.80 -8.34
C THR A 53 8.91 -6.25 -6.87
N ILE A 54 8.34 -5.40 -6.01
CA ILE A 54 8.11 -5.67 -4.58
C ILE A 54 6.68 -5.23 -4.25
N GLY A 55 5.95 -6.09 -3.54
CA GLY A 55 4.59 -5.84 -3.08
C GLY A 55 4.28 -6.59 -1.79
N GLY A 56 3.00 -6.77 -1.50
CA GLY A 56 2.50 -7.34 -0.26
C GLY A 56 2.92 -8.76 0.07
N ASP A 57 3.25 -9.57 -0.93
CA ASP A 57 3.71 -10.95 -0.75
C ASP A 57 5.07 -11.00 -0.04
N PHE A 58 5.89 -9.96 -0.19
CA PHE A 58 7.15 -9.84 0.54
C PHE A 58 6.90 -9.57 2.02
N LEU A 59 5.91 -8.76 2.37
CA LEU A 59 5.47 -8.56 3.76
C LEU A 59 4.98 -9.88 4.39
N ASP A 60 4.19 -10.66 3.63
CA ASP A 60 3.72 -11.97 4.10
C ASP A 60 4.89 -12.93 4.33
N ASN A 61 5.92 -12.91 3.46
CA ASN A 61 7.13 -13.71 3.63
C ASN A 61 7.93 -13.27 4.87
N ASP A 62 8.12 -11.96 5.07
CA ASP A 62 8.88 -11.44 6.22
C ASP A 62 8.17 -11.78 7.54
N ILE A 63 6.85 -11.63 7.62
CA ILE A 63 6.04 -12.02 8.77
C ILE A 63 6.09 -13.54 8.99
N SER A 64 5.96 -14.32 7.91
CA SER A 64 6.05 -15.79 7.96
C SER A 64 7.38 -16.25 8.55
N PHE A 65 8.48 -15.65 8.09
CA PHE A 65 9.83 -15.96 8.57
C PHE A 65 10.04 -15.47 10.01
N GLY A 66 9.72 -14.22 10.31
CA GLY A 66 9.94 -13.60 11.62
C GLY A 66 9.15 -14.26 12.74
N LEU A 67 7.93 -14.70 12.45
CA LEU A 67 7.06 -15.34 13.44
C LEU A 67 7.11 -16.89 13.42
N GLY A 68 7.76 -17.50 12.42
CA GLY A 68 7.74 -18.95 12.21
C GLY A 68 6.34 -19.46 11.85
N ALA A 69 5.54 -18.68 11.13
CA ALA A 69 4.17 -18.99 10.75
C ALA A 69 4.06 -19.41 9.27
N SER A 70 2.97 -20.08 8.89
CA SER A 70 2.69 -20.29 7.46
C SER A 70 2.34 -18.96 6.77
N LYS A 71 2.54 -18.87 5.44
CA LYS A 71 2.17 -17.67 4.66
C LYS A 71 0.70 -17.29 4.85
N GLN A 72 -0.20 -18.26 4.90
CA GLN A 72 -1.62 -18.00 5.12
C GLN A 72 -1.87 -17.31 6.47
N ILE A 73 -1.24 -17.80 7.52
CA ILE A 73 -1.34 -17.19 8.86
C ILE A 73 -0.66 -15.82 8.89
N ALA A 74 0.50 -15.66 8.23
CA ALA A 74 1.19 -14.38 8.11
C ALA A 74 0.32 -13.32 7.44
N LYS A 75 -0.36 -13.68 6.34
CA LYS A 75 -1.32 -12.81 5.65
C LYS A 75 -2.47 -12.39 6.56
N GLU A 76 -3.09 -13.35 7.28
CA GLU A 76 -4.17 -13.05 8.23
C GLU A 76 -3.70 -12.12 9.36
N ILE A 77 -2.47 -12.31 9.85
CA ILE A 77 -1.86 -11.46 10.88
C ILE A 77 -1.65 -10.05 10.33
N LYS A 78 -1.09 -9.92 9.13
CA LYS A 78 -0.89 -8.64 8.46
C LYS A 78 -2.20 -7.87 8.31
N GLU A 79 -3.23 -8.52 7.76
CA GLU A 79 -4.53 -7.89 7.49
C GLU A 79 -5.27 -7.44 8.76
N ARG A 80 -5.14 -8.20 9.86
CA ARG A 80 -5.87 -7.91 11.10
C ARG A 80 -5.12 -6.99 12.06
N TYR A 81 -3.80 -7.11 12.10
CA TYR A 81 -2.98 -6.52 13.17
C TYR A 81 -1.81 -5.71 12.64
N GLY A 82 -1.63 -5.63 11.32
CA GLY A 82 -0.51 -4.89 10.71
C GLY A 82 -0.51 -3.42 11.09
N ILE A 83 0.63 -2.94 11.58
CA ILE A 83 0.94 -1.52 11.78
C ILE A 83 2.22 -1.22 11.03
N ALA A 84 2.22 -0.12 10.28
CA ALA A 84 3.30 0.24 9.36
C ALA A 84 4.54 0.79 10.06
N SER A 85 4.41 1.30 11.28
CA SER A 85 5.54 1.88 12.02
C SER A 85 5.44 1.56 13.51
N ALA A 86 6.60 1.28 14.12
CA ALA A 86 6.75 1.09 15.55
C ALA A 86 6.38 2.34 16.36
N ASP A 87 6.53 3.52 15.78
CA ASP A 87 6.15 4.81 16.39
C ASP A 87 4.63 4.90 16.70
N LEU A 88 3.81 4.06 16.05
CA LEU A 88 2.35 4.06 16.19
C LEU A 88 1.82 2.98 17.15
N VAL A 89 2.72 2.23 17.77
CA VAL A 89 2.36 1.11 18.66
C VAL A 89 2.38 1.56 20.11
N ASP A 90 1.30 1.27 20.84
CA ASP A 90 1.29 1.38 22.29
C ASP A 90 2.05 0.22 22.93
N ALA A 91 2.89 0.51 23.93
CA ALA A 91 3.88 -0.44 24.46
C ALA A 91 3.29 -1.75 25.05
N ASP A 92 2.01 -1.77 25.40
CA ASP A 92 1.33 -2.88 26.06
C ASP A 92 0.42 -3.71 25.15
N ASP A 93 0.38 -3.42 23.83
CA ASP A 93 -0.48 -4.12 22.90
C ASP A 93 0.01 -5.54 22.58
N GLU A 94 -0.70 -6.55 23.10
CA GLU A 94 -0.47 -7.97 22.81
C GLU A 94 -1.46 -8.51 21.77
N ILE A 95 -0.94 -9.20 20.76
CA ILE A 95 -1.73 -9.94 19.76
C ILE A 95 -1.78 -11.41 20.17
N LYS A 96 -2.99 -11.96 20.27
CA LYS A 96 -3.22 -13.39 20.52
C LYS A 96 -3.44 -14.10 19.18
N ILE A 97 -2.51 -14.95 18.78
CA ILE A 97 -2.59 -15.70 17.53
C ILE A 97 -2.94 -17.16 17.86
N ASP A 98 -4.05 -17.62 17.31
CA ASP A 98 -4.54 -18.99 17.47
C ASP A 98 -3.89 -19.90 16.42
N LYS A 99 -2.80 -20.52 16.60
CA LYS A 99 -2.08 -21.46 15.73
C LYS A 99 -0.91 -20.86 14.92
N ILE A 100 0.25 -20.90 15.51
CA ILE A 100 1.51 -20.92 14.77
C ILE A 100 2.04 -22.35 14.79
N ALA A 101 2.20 -22.99 13.62
CA ALA A 101 2.92 -24.25 13.39
C ALA A 101 2.83 -25.30 14.53
N GLY A 102 1.65 -25.85 14.79
CA GLY A 102 1.49 -27.05 15.64
C GLY A 102 1.64 -26.86 17.15
N SER A 103 2.06 -25.73 17.62
CA SER A 103 2.10 -25.37 19.04
C SER A 103 1.03 -24.30 19.32
N GLY A 104 0.15 -24.52 20.27
CA GLY A 104 -1.01 -23.72 20.63
C GLY A 104 -0.89 -22.18 20.49
N ARG A 105 -1.73 -21.45 21.18
CA ARG A 105 -1.76 -19.96 21.14
C ARG A 105 -0.39 -19.36 21.45
N LYS A 106 0.16 -18.57 20.50
CA LYS A 106 1.35 -17.75 20.74
C LYS A 106 0.90 -16.30 20.96
N LYS A 107 1.43 -15.65 21.96
CA LYS A 107 1.32 -14.21 22.13
C LYS A 107 2.52 -13.57 21.46
N ILE A 108 2.28 -12.56 20.65
CA ILE A 108 3.32 -11.67 20.11
C ILE A 108 2.97 -10.24 20.49
N SER A 109 3.97 -9.39 20.66
CA SER A 109 3.69 -7.97 20.84
C SER A 109 3.40 -7.30 19.50
N GLN A 110 2.54 -6.30 19.51
CA GLN A 110 2.27 -5.49 18.32
C GLN A 110 3.54 -4.81 17.84
N LEU A 111 4.43 -4.44 18.76
CA LEU A 111 5.74 -3.87 18.45
C LEU A 111 6.64 -4.85 17.69
N GLU A 112 6.63 -6.15 18.07
CA GLU A 112 7.37 -7.18 17.33
C GLU A 112 6.88 -7.28 15.88
N LEU A 113 5.57 -7.26 15.67
CA LEU A 113 4.98 -7.30 14.32
C LEU A 113 5.32 -6.02 13.53
N ALA A 114 5.22 -4.83 14.14
CA ALA A 114 5.59 -3.57 13.51
C ALA A 114 7.06 -3.56 13.07
N ASN A 115 7.97 -4.02 13.92
CA ASN A 115 9.40 -4.14 13.62
C ASN A 115 9.72 -5.10 12.44
N ILE A 116 8.82 -6.02 12.12
CA ILE A 116 8.94 -6.87 10.92
C ILE A 116 8.40 -6.16 9.68
N ILE A 117 7.28 -5.44 9.81
CA ILE A 117 6.58 -4.79 8.69
C ILE A 117 7.28 -3.51 8.24
N GLU A 118 7.68 -2.65 9.18
CA GLU A 118 8.22 -1.30 8.91
C GLU A 118 9.40 -1.31 7.93
N PRO A 119 10.46 -2.14 8.10
CA PRO A 119 11.61 -2.12 7.20
C PRO A 119 11.24 -2.46 5.75
N ARG A 120 10.25 -3.33 5.52
CA ARG A 120 9.79 -3.67 4.17
C ARG A 120 8.99 -2.54 3.53
N LEU A 121 8.12 -1.90 4.28
CA LEU A 121 7.41 -0.72 3.78
C LEU A 121 8.36 0.44 3.51
N GLU A 122 9.37 0.65 4.39
CA GLU A 122 10.44 1.63 4.16
C GLU A 122 11.19 1.37 2.85
N GLU A 123 11.50 0.11 2.56
CA GLU A 123 12.14 -0.28 1.30
C GLU A 123 11.25 0.08 0.11
N ILE A 124 9.97 -0.31 0.13
CA ILE A 124 9.01 -0.01 -0.93
C ILE A 124 8.93 1.50 -1.18
N PHE A 125 8.69 2.29 -0.13
CA PHE A 125 8.57 3.75 -0.26
C PHE A 125 9.88 4.43 -0.66
N THR A 126 11.04 3.91 -0.22
CA THR A 126 12.35 4.40 -0.65
C THR A 126 12.58 4.15 -2.14
N MET A 127 12.21 2.96 -2.64
CA MET A 127 12.29 2.66 -4.06
C MET A 127 11.31 3.52 -4.87
N ALA A 128 10.08 3.68 -4.38
CA ALA A 128 9.09 4.57 -5.00
C ALA A 128 9.60 6.01 -5.08
N ARG A 129 10.19 6.53 -4.01
CA ARG A 129 10.82 7.87 -4.00
C ARG A 129 11.89 8.01 -5.07
N ARG A 130 12.75 6.99 -5.25
CA ARG A 130 13.77 7.00 -6.31
C ARG A 130 13.17 7.08 -7.70
N GLU A 131 12.10 6.34 -7.96
CA GLU A 131 11.39 6.37 -9.24
C GLU A 131 10.68 7.72 -9.47
N ILE A 132 10.07 8.30 -8.43
CA ILE A 132 9.49 9.65 -8.50
C ILE A 132 10.57 10.68 -8.84
N MET A 133 11.74 10.63 -8.21
CA MET A 133 12.87 11.49 -8.54
C MET A 133 13.35 11.29 -9.98
N ARG A 134 13.44 10.04 -10.46
CA ARG A 134 13.83 9.71 -11.86
C ARG A 134 12.84 10.23 -12.88
N SER A 135 11.57 10.34 -12.54
CA SER A 135 10.54 10.86 -13.44
C SER A 135 10.80 12.32 -13.86
N GLY A 136 11.54 13.08 -13.05
CA GLY A 136 11.75 14.51 -13.21
C GLY A 136 10.56 15.39 -12.80
N TYR A 137 9.48 14.78 -12.27
CA TYR A 137 8.25 15.50 -11.88
C TYR A 137 8.12 15.73 -10.37
N HIS A 138 9.10 15.33 -9.56
CA HIS A 138 8.99 15.37 -8.09
C HIS A 138 8.63 16.73 -7.50
N ASP A 139 9.09 17.83 -8.12
CA ASP A 139 8.77 19.20 -7.69
C ASP A 139 7.43 19.72 -8.25
N MET A 140 6.75 18.92 -9.06
CA MET A 140 5.50 19.27 -9.76
C MET A 140 4.30 18.46 -9.24
N LEU A 141 4.32 18.07 -7.96
CA LEU A 141 3.32 17.21 -7.32
C LEU A 141 2.66 17.92 -6.12
N PRO A 142 2.00 19.07 -6.30
CA PRO A 142 1.39 19.78 -5.18
C PRO A 142 0.26 19.01 -4.51
N ALA A 143 -0.42 18.09 -5.20
CA ALA A 143 -1.40 17.18 -4.57
C ALA A 143 -0.73 16.00 -3.83
N GLY A 144 0.61 15.87 -3.90
CA GLY A 144 1.36 14.84 -3.17
C GLY A 144 1.21 13.44 -3.76
N CYS A 145 1.03 12.47 -2.89
CA CYS A 145 0.96 11.05 -3.23
C CYS A 145 -0.34 10.42 -2.74
N VAL A 146 -0.93 9.58 -3.59
CA VAL A 146 -2.05 8.70 -3.23
C VAL A 146 -1.53 7.27 -3.24
N ILE A 147 -1.64 6.57 -2.11
CA ILE A 147 -1.27 5.16 -1.99
C ILE A 147 -2.54 4.31 -2.00
N THR A 148 -2.54 3.22 -2.73
CA THR A 148 -3.67 2.29 -2.84
C THR A 148 -3.18 0.85 -2.99
N GLY A 149 -4.10 -0.10 -3.12
CA GLY A 149 -3.80 -1.52 -3.15
C GLY A 149 -3.89 -2.19 -1.77
N GLY A 150 -4.10 -3.51 -1.76
CA GLY A 150 -4.36 -4.26 -0.52
C GLY A 150 -3.26 -4.16 0.54
N SER A 151 -2.01 -3.98 0.11
CA SER A 151 -0.88 -3.84 1.02
C SER A 151 -0.84 -2.48 1.73
N MET A 152 -1.52 -1.47 1.18
CA MET A 152 -1.59 -0.13 1.78
C MET A 152 -2.75 0.03 2.78
N ALA A 153 -3.59 -0.99 2.95
CA ALA A 153 -4.62 -1.03 4.00
C ALA A 153 -4.05 -1.20 5.43
N ILE A 154 -2.73 -1.42 5.54
CA ILE A 154 -2.03 -1.50 6.84
C ILE A 154 -2.14 -0.15 7.56
N LYS A 155 -2.56 -0.19 8.83
CA LYS A 155 -2.70 1.01 9.67
C LYS A 155 -1.39 1.82 9.71
N GLY A 156 -1.44 3.11 9.35
CA GLY A 156 -0.29 4.01 9.36
C GLY A 156 0.63 3.90 8.14
N ALA A 157 0.21 3.19 7.06
CA ALA A 157 0.98 3.15 5.82
C ALA A 157 1.14 4.55 5.21
N ASP A 158 0.11 5.38 5.27
CA ASP A 158 0.11 6.79 4.86
C ASP A 158 1.08 7.64 5.70
N TYR A 159 1.10 7.45 7.01
CA TYR A 159 2.05 8.11 7.91
C TYR A 159 3.51 7.79 7.54
N LEU A 160 3.84 6.50 7.38
CA LEU A 160 5.19 6.07 7.02
C LEU A 160 5.57 6.54 5.61
N ALA A 161 4.65 6.44 4.66
CA ALA A 161 4.85 6.94 3.30
C ALA A 161 5.15 8.45 3.29
N GLN A 162 4.38 9.26 4.03
CA GLN A 162 4.60 10.69 4.14
C GLN A 162 5.99 11.03 4.69
N LYS A 163 6.44 10.30 5.72
CA LYS A 163 7.76 10.46 6.33
C LYS A 163 8.89 10.20 5.31
N ILE A 164 8.75 9.15 4.48
CA ILE A 164 9.80 8.72 3.55
C ILE A 164 9.77 9.52 2.25
N LEU A 165 8.57 9.71 1.68
CA LEU A 165 8.40 10.43 0.40
C LEU A 165 8.63 11.94 0.56
N ASN A 166 8.49 12.47 1.78
CA ASN A 166 8.60 13.90 2.12
C ASN A 166 7.61 14.78 1.33
N MET A 167 6.37 14.30 1.20
CA MET A 167 5.24 15.00 0.58
C MET A 167 3.93 14.56 1.26
N PRO A 168 2.82 15.31 1.13
CA PRO A 168 1.53 14.88 1.65
C PRO A 168 1.12 13.52 1.05
N VAL A 169 0.60 12.62 1.88
CA VAL A 169 0.13 11.30 1.44
C VAL A 169 -1.28 11.05 1.97
N ARG A 170 -2.13 10.48 1.13
CA ARG A 170 -3.43 9.95 1.54
C ARG A 170 -3.64 8.53 1.03
N LEU A 171 -4.49 7.79 1.74
CA LEU A 171 -4.97 6.50 1.26
C LEU A 171 -6.03 6.71 0.16
N GLY A 172 -5.83 6.06 -0.99
CA GLY A 172 -6.77 6.00 -2.09
C GLY A 172 -7.75 4.85 -1.87
N VAL A 173 -9.03 5.18 -1.81
CA VAL A 173 -10.11 4.19 -1.82
C VAL A 173 -11.04 4.51 -3.00
N PRO A 174 -11.62 3.52 -3.67
CA PRO A 174 -12.57 3.75 -4.74
C PRO A 174 -13.74 4.62 -4.26
N ASN A 175 -14.02 5.72 -4.95
CA ASN A 175 -14.95 6.74 -4.48
C ASN A 175 -16.11 7.09 -5.45
N GLN A 176 -16.10 6.56 -6.67
CA GLN A 176 -17.09 6.91 -7.71
C GLN A 176 -17.95 5.71 -8.15
N ILE A 177 -18.18 4.76 -7.25
CA ILE A 177 -18.86 3.51 -7.59
C ILE A 177 -20.32 3.57 -7.18
N THR A 178 -21.21 3.24 -8.10
CA THR A 178 -22.65 3.02 -7.84
C THR A 178 -22.90 1.53 -7.66
N GLY A 179 -23.61 1.13 -6.59
CA GLY A 179 -23.95 -0.28 -6.33
C GLY A 179 -23.53 -0.75 -4.94
N LEU A 180 -22.87 -1.89 -4.81
CA LEU A 180 -22.45 -2.49 -3.55
C LEU A 180 -21.23 -1.75 -2.94
N GLN A 181 -21.42 -0.50 -2.57
CA GLN A 181 -20.35 0.39 -2.07
C GLN A 181 -19.53 -0.20 -0.91
N GLU A 182 -20.17 -0.92 0.02
CA GLU A 182 -19.49 -1.52 1.18
C GLU A 182 -18.44 -2.58 0.79
N LEU A 183 -18.62 -3.25 -0.35
CA LEU A 183 -17.72 -4.30 -0.81
C LEU A 183 -16.55 -3.76 -1.66
N VAL A 184 -16.77 -2.66 -2.37
CA VAL A 184 -15.80 -2.16 -3.37
C VAL A 184 -15.05 -0.90 -2.93
N SER A 185 -15.45 -0.24 -1.84
CA SER A 185 -14.79 0.97 -1.31
C SER A 185 -13.58 0.65 -0.43
N LYS A 186 -12.78 -0.33 -0.82
CA LYS A 186 -11.54 -0.70 -0.14
C LYS A 186 -10.34 -0.51 -1.08
N PRO A 187 -9.13 -0.19 -0.54
CA PRO A 187 -7.95 0.04 -1.36
C PRO A 187 -7.60 -1.13 -2.29
N GLU A 188 -7.84 -2.37 -1.85
CA GLU A 188 -7.60 -3.57 -2.64
C GLU A 188 -8.49 -3.72 -3.89
N CYS A 189 -9.57 -2.94 -3.98
CA CYS A 189 -10.49 -2.97 -5.13
C CYS A 189 -10.17 -1.91 -6.20
N ALA A 190 -9.16 -1.05 -5.99
CA ALA A 190 -8.89 0.11 -6.85
C ALA A 190 -8.74 -0.22 -8.34
N THR A 191 -8.13 -1.36 -8.67
CA THR A 191 -7.92 -1.78 -10.07
C THR A 191 -9.13 -2.51 -10.67
N GLY A 192 -9.96 -3.13 -9.83
CA GLY A 192 -11.04 -4.04 -10.26
C GLY A 192 -12.42 -3.40 -10.40
N VAL A 193 -12.57 -2.10 -10.11
CA VAL A 193 -13.87 -1.39 -10.09
C VAL A 193 -14.05 -0.38 -11.21
#